data_289e465f16b1c09ca452652eee06c886
#
_entry.id   289e465f16b1c09ca452652eee06c886
#
_cell.length_a   1.000
_cell.length_b   1.000
_cell.length_c   1.000
_cell.angle_alpha   90.00
_cell.angle_beta   90.00
_cell.angle_gamma   90.00
#
_symmetry.space_group_name_H-M   'P 1'
#
loop_
_entity.id
_entity.type
_entity.pdbx_description
1 polymer ?
#
loop_
_entity_poly.entity_id
_entity_poly.type
_entity_poly.pdbx_seq_one_letter_code
_entity_poly.pdbx_strand_id
1 'polypeptide(L)'
;VIKSKDGSPDDLPYTDYGIMCNSGEFDGMTTEEGRVAVIRKLEKEGKGELKTNYRLRDWLISRQRYWGAPIPVIHCPHCGAVPVPEKDLPVELPYNVNFTPDGESPLKKCDEFMNVKCPVCGADAKRDPDTLDTFVCSSWYYLRYVDPKNDKEAFSREKVDKMLPVDKYIGGAEHACMHLLYARFFTKALRDMGYLDFDEPFKSLVHQGTILGPDGQKMSKSLGN
;
A
#
# COMPACT_ATOMS: atom_id res chain seq x y z
N VAL A 1 -13.51 -7.80 -35.42
CA VAL A 1 -12.58 -8.93 -35.60
C VAL A 1 -11.21 -8.35 -36.01
N ILE A 2 -10.14 -9.05 -35.64
CA ILE A 2 -8.77 -8.65 -35.96
C ILE A 2 -8.16 -9.70 -36.88
N LYS A 3 -7.42 -9.29 -37.90
CA LYS A 3 -6.65 -10.14 -38.80
C LYS A 3 -5.17 -9.78 -38.76
N SER A 4 -4.30 -10.71 -39.20
CA SER A 4 -2.86 -10.48 -39.31
C SER A 4 -2.52 -9.29 -40.23
N LYS A 5 -1.46 -8.56 -39.90
CA LYS A 5 -0.94 -7.43 -40.71
C LYS A 5 -0.29 -7.88 -42.01
N ASP A 6 0.27 -9.07 -42.06
CA ASP A 6 1.01 -9.62 -43.20
C ASP A 6 0.13 -10.41 -44.20
N GLY A 7 -1.18 -10.52 -43.91
CA GLY A 7 -2.13 -11.23 -44.75
C GLY A 7 -2.03 -12.77 -44.68
N SER A 8 -1.30 -13.31 -43.71
CA SER A 8 -1.28 -14.75 -43.42
C SER A 8 -2.67 -15.25 -43.08
N PRO A 9 -3.01 -16.54 -43.41
CA PRO A 9 -4.23 -17.13 -42.89
C PRO A 9 -4.26 -17.07 -41.37
N ASP A 10 -5.35 -16.50 -40.79
CA ASP A 10 -5.49 -16.39 -39.34
C ASP A 10 -5.90 -17.73 -38.76
N ASP A 11 -5.05 -18.28 -37.88
CA ASP A 11 -5.46 -19.33 -36.95
C ASP A 11 -6.36 -18.71 -35.90
N LEU A 12 -7.59 -19.17 -35.82
CA LEU A 12 -8.54 -18.67 -34.80
C LEU A 12 -8.41 -19.45 -33.48
N PRO A 13 -8.41 -18.75 -32.33
CA PRO A 13 -8.56 -17.30 -32.14
C PRO A 13 -7.25 -16.54 -32.38
N TYR A 14 -7.27 -15.50 -33.22
CA TYR A 14 -6.13 -14.60 -33.39
C TYR A 14 -6.01 -13.65 -32.21
N THR A 15 -4.90 -13.72 -31.51
CA THR A 15 -4.70 -13.00 -30.24
C THR A 15 -3.68 -11.86 -30.31
N ASP A 16 -2.97 -11.73 -31.43
CA ASP A 16 -1.94 -10.72 -31.63
C ASP A 16 -2.51 -9.39 -32.14
N TYR A 17 -1.65 -8.37 -32.17
CA TYR A 17 -2.00 -7.06 -32.72
C TYR A 17 -2.07 -7.11 -34.25
N GLY A 18 -3.18 -6.67 -34.81
CA GLY A 18 -3.43 -6.73 -36.26
C GLY A 18 -4.24 -5.56 -36.75
N ILE A 19 -4.99 -5.79 -37.82
CA ILE A 19 -5.88 -4.84 -38.45
C ILE A 19 -7.33 -5.25 -38.27
N MET A 20 -8.18 -4.31 -37.88
CA MET A 20 -9.61 -4.55 -37.68
C MET A 20 -10.30 -4.82 -39.06
N CYS A 21 -11.15 -5.83 -39.08
CA CYS A 21 -11.98 -6.18 -40.23
C CYS A 21 -13.34 -6.68 -39.76
N ASN A 22 -14.38 -6.56 -40.59
CA ASN A 22 -15.76 -6.85 -40.26
C ASN A 22 -16.21 -6.18 -38.93
N SER A 23 -15.75 -4.95 -38.73
CA SER A 23 -15.97 -4.12 -37.55
C SER A 23 -16.65 -2.78 -37.89
N GLY A 24 -17.25 -2.68 -39.09
CA GLY A 24 -17.96 -1.51 -39.58
C GLY A 24 -17.06 -0.29 -39.71
N GLU A 25 -17.40 0.80 -39.04
CA GLU A 25 -16.63 2.07 -39.13
C GLU A 25 -15.20 1.99 -38.62
N PHE A 26 -14.82 0.89 -37.96
CA PHE A 26 -13.47 0.66 -37.41
C PHE A 26 -12.60 -0.21 -38.36
N ASP A 27 -13.11 -0.61 -39.49
CA ASP A 27 -12.36 -1.43 -40.46
C ASP A 27 -11.10 -0.70 -40.96
N GLY A 28 -10.00 -1.42 -41.07
CA GLY A 28 -8.72 -0.90 -41.49
C GLY A 28 -7.88 -0.23 -40.37
N MET A 29 -8.43 0.01 -39.20
CA MET A 29 -7.68 0.52 -38.05
C MET A 29 -6.74 -0.56 -37.49
N THR A 30 -5.61 -0.15 -36.96
CA THR A 30 -4.79 -1.04 -36.11
C THR A 30 -5.53 -1.42 -34.86
N THR A 31 -5.12 -2.49 -34.16
CA THR A 31 -5.70 -2.88 -32.88
C THR A 31 -5.64 -1.75 -31.85
N GLU A 32 -4.54 -0.99 -31.84
CA GLU A 32 -4.34 0.14 -30.92
C GLU A 32 -5.31 1.29 -31.22
N GLU A 33 -5.39 1.71 -32.47
CA GLU A 33 -6.30 2.79 -32.89
C GLU A 33 -7.77 2.38 -32.69
N GLY A 34 -8.14 1.18 -33.13
CA GLY A 34 -9.48 0.65 -33.01
C GLY A 34 -9.96 0.53 -31.57
N ARG A 35 -9.09 0.10 -30.65
CA ARG A 35 -9.41 0.04 -29.22
C ARG A 35 -9.82 1.40 -28.67
N VAL A 36 -9.07 2.44 -28.99
CA VAL A 36 -9.39 3.80 -28.53
C VAL A 36 -10.66 4.34 -29.24
N ALA A 37 -10.81 4.09 -30.53
CA ALA A 37 -11.97 4.54 -31.30
C ALA A 37 -13.28 3.91 -30.82
N VAL A 38 -13.27 2.59 -30.55
CA VAL A 38 -14.42 1.86 -30.00
C VAL A 38 -14.79 2.40 -28.61
N ILE A 39 -13.82 2.61 -27.72
CA ILE A 39 -14.10 3.14 -26.37
C ILE A 39 -14.68 4.54 -26.46
N ARG A 40 -14.14 5.42 -27.30
CA ARG A 40 -14.68 6.78 -27.51
C ARG A 40 -16.11 6.79 -28.04
N LYS A 41 -16.47 5.81 -28.87
CA LYS A 41 -17.85 5.65 -29.32
C LYS A 41 -18.74 5.24 -28.16
N LEU A 42 -18.32 4.26 -27.36
CA LEU A 42 -19.06 3.82 -26.17
C LEU A 42 -19.22 4.93 -25.13
N GLU A 43 -18.22 5.79 -24.96
CA GLU A 43 -18.32 6.99 -24.09
C GLU A 43 -19.40 7.95 -24.58
N LYS A 44 -19.43 8.23 -25.90
CA LYS A 44 -20.48 9.10 -26.48
C LYS A 44 -21.88 8.54 -26.33
N GLU A 45 -22.02 7.22 -26.32
CA GLU A 45 -23.27 6.51 -26.15
C GLU A 45 -23.63 6.29 -24.65
N GLY A 46 -22.78 6.70 -23.70
CA GLY A 46 -22.97 6.49 -22.27
C GLY A 46 -22.91 5.03 -21.83
N LYS A 47 -22.24 4.17 -22.64
CA LYS A 47 -22.16 2.72 -22.42
C LYS A 47 -20.79 2.23 -21.90
N GLY A 48 -19.79 3.10 -21.82
CA GLY A 48 -18.46 2.75 -21.37
C GLY A 48 -17.58 3.98 -21.20
N GLU A 49 -16.39 3.78 -20.67
CA GLU A 49 -15.38 4.83 -20.47
C GLU A 49 -13.97 4.28 -20.62
N LEU A 50 -13.02 5.14 -20.98
CA LEU A 50 -11.60 4.80 -20.94
C LEU A 50 -11.11 4.83 -19.50
N LYS A 51 -10.69 3.67 -18.98
CA LYS A 51 -10.22 3.54 -17.60
C LYS A 51 -8.78 3.03 -17.56
N THR A 52 -7.96 3.68 -16.77
CA THR A 52 -6.61 3.20 -16.46
C THR A 52 -6.65 2.29 -15.24
N ASN A 53 -6.20 1.05 -15.42
CA ASN A 53 -6.00 0.12 -14.33
C ASN A 53 -4.50 -0.07 -14.08
N TYR A 54 -4.07 0.07 -12.84
CA TYR A 54 -2.69 -0.16 -12.45
C TYR A 54 -2.47 -1.65 -12.15
N ARG A 55 -1.31 -2.19 -12.54
CA ARG A 55 -0.93 -3.57 -12.21
C ARG A 55 -0.51 -3.73 -10.74
N LEU A 56 -0.03 -2.65 -10.14
CA LEU A 56 0.24 -2.63 -8.70
C LEU A 56 -1.08 -2.67 -7.95
N ARG A 57 -1.22 -3.64 -7.04
CA ARG A 57 -2.39 -3.72 -6.15
C ARG A 57 -2.28 -2.68 -5.04
N ASP A 58 -3.42 -2.22 -4.56
CA ASP A 58 -3.48 -1.35 -3.40
C ASP A 58 -2.84 -2.03 -2.18
N TRP A 59 -2.16 -1.24 -1.37
CA TRP A 59 -1.59 -1.74 -0.14
C TRP A 59 -2.66 -1.83 0.93
N LEU A 60 -2.70 -2.97 1.60
CA LEU A 60 -3.53 -3.13 2.78
C LEU A 60 -2.78 -2.58 3.98
N ILE A 61 -3.29 -1.50 4.56
CA ILE A 61 -2.68 -0.84 5.72
C ILE A 61 -3.11 -1.47 7.05
N SER A 62 -4.22 -2.17 7.09
CA SER A 62 -4.76 -2.80 8.29
C SER A 62 -4.39 -4.28 8.40
N ARG A 63 -4.19 -4.76 9.63
CA ARG A 63 -3.92 -6.15 9.96
C ARG A 63 -4.77 -6.60 11.14
N GLN A 64 -5.37 -7.78 11.02
CA GLN A 64 -6.17 -8.45 12.06
C GLN A 64 -5.23 -9.17 13.03
N ARG A 65 -4.39 -8.41 13.72
CA ARG A 65 -3.43 -8.94 14.70
C ARG A 65 -3.25 -7.97 15.86
N TYR A 66 -2.81 -8.49 17.00
CA TYR A 66 -2.53 -7.69 18.19
C TYR A 66 -1.31 -6.78 18.00
N TRP A 67 -0.22 -7.32 17.45
CA TRP A 67 1.05 -6.61 17.32
C TRP A 67 1.04 -5.58 16.20
N GLY A 68 1.22 -4.33 16.56
CA GLY A 68 1.27 -3.19 15.65
C GLY A 68 0.73 -1.92 16.31
N ALA A 69 0.86 -0.78 15.64
CA ALA A 69 0.22 0.45 16.08
C ALA A 69 -1.29 0.37 15.82
N PRO A 70 -2.15 0.57 16.83
CA PRO A 70 -3.60 0.60 16.61
C PRO A 70 -4.02 1.67 15.61
N ILE A 71 -5.00 1.37 14.78
CA ILE A 71 -5.57 2.35 13.86
C ILE A 71 -6.41 3.35 14.67
N PRO A 72 -6.08 4.66 14.65
CA PRO A 72 -6.71 5.64 15.52
C PRO A 72 -8.07 6.11 14.99
N VAL A 73 -9.00 5.16 14.78
CA VAL A 73 -10.35 5.40 14.25
C VAL A 73 -11.39 4.80 15.18
N ILE A 74 -12.51 5.50 15.32
CA ILE A 74 -13.71 5.09 16.06
C ILE A 74 -14.86 5.00 15.07
N HIS A 75 -15.55 3.87 15.04
CA HIS A 75 -16.72 3.61 14.23
C HIS A 75 -17.99 3.95 15.02
N CYS A 76 -18.61 5.07 14.69
CA CYS A 76 -19.84 5.53 15.31
C CYS A 76 -21.06 5.22 14.42
N PRO A 77 -22.15 4.68 14.96
CA PRO A 77 -23.36 4.39 14.18
C PRO A 77 -24.02 5.65 13.59
N HIS A 78 -23.77 6.83 14.16
CA HIS A 78 -24.34 8.09 13.72
C HIS A 78 -23.39 8.94 12.88
N CYS A 79 -22.08 8.96 13.26
CA CYS A 79 -21.08 9.84 12.63
C CYS A 79 -20.20 9.12 11.61
N GLY A 80 -20.30 7.79 11.48
CA GLY A 80 -19.41 6.99 10.64
C GLY A 80 -18.02 6.81 11.25
N ALA A 81 -16.99 6.80 10.40
CA ALA A 81 -15.60 6.72 10.84
C ALA A 81 -15.13 8.08 11.36
N VAL A 82 -14.70 8.12 12.61
CA VAL A 82 -14.25 9.34 13.32
C VAL A 82 -12.82 9.13 13.81
N PRO A 83 -11.87 10.05 13.55
CA PRO A 83 -10.53 9.94 14.10
C PRO A 83 -10.54 10.08 15.64
N VAL A 84 -9.62 9.37 16.29
CA VAL A 84 -9.35 9.59 17.72
C VAL A 84 -8.78 11.00 17.88
N PRO A 85 -9.27 11.83 18.81
CA PRO A 85 -8.75 13.16 19.06
C PRO A 85 -7.25 13.13 19.42
N GLU A 86 -6.49 14.12 18.99
CA GLU A 86 -5.03 14.18 19.24
C GLU A 86 -4.67 14.09 20.72
N LYS A 87 -5.49 14.72 21.60
CA LYS A 87 -5.29 14.67 23.05
C LYS A 87 -5.42 13.27 23.66
N ASP A 88 -6.05 12.34 22.95
CA ASP A 88 -6.31 10.96 23.39
C ASP A 88 -5.35 9.97 22.68
N LEU A 89 -4.32 10.49 21.99
CA LEU A 89 -3.24 9.69 21.42
C LEU A 89 -2.05 9.58 22.39
N PRO A 90 -1.28 8.49 22.33
CA PRO A 90 -1.46 7.31 21.47
C PRO A 90 -2.61 6.41 21.90
N VAL A 91 -3.20 5.66 20.97
CA VAL A 91 -4.09 4.55 21.32
C VAL A 91 -3.24 3.41 21.84
N GLU A 92 -3.36 3.10 23.12
CA GLU A 92 -2.57 2.03 23.76
C GLU A 92 -3.19 0.65 23.54
N LEU A 93 -2.33 -0.36 23.36
CA LEU A 93 -2.77 -1.76 23.28
C LEU A 93 -3.10 -2.28 24.69
N PRO A 94 -4.22 -3.00 24.86
CA PRO A 94 -4.57 -3.60 26.15
C PRO A 94 -3.64 -4.78 26.47
N TYR A 95 -3.26 -4.93 27.74
CA TYR A 95 -2.38 -6.03 28.17
C TYR A 95 -3.12 -7.36 28.36
N ASN A 96 -4.40 -7.30 28.74
CA ASN A 96 -5.22 -8.49 29.03
C ASN A 96 -6.02 -8.89 27.78
N VAL A 97 -5.35 -9.55 26.84
CA VAL A 97 -5.96 -9.99 25.58
C VAL A 97 -5.96 -11.51 25.48
N ASN A 98 -7.10 -12.08 25.11
CA ASN A 98 -7.21 -13.50 24.87
C ASN A 98 -6.89 -13.83 23.40
N PHE A 99 -5.85 -14.63 23.19
CA PHE A 99 -5.44 -15.08 21.86
C PHE A 99 -6.10 -16.41 21.51
N THR A 100 -6.97 -16.40 20.50
CA THR A 100 -7.63 -17.61 20.00
C THR A 100 -7.27 -17.81 18.52
N PRO A 101 -7.05 -19.05 18.06
CA PRO A 101 -6.60 -19.33 16.69
C PRO A 101 -7.78 -19.39 15.71
N ASP A 102 -8.66 -18.41 15.71
CA ASP A 102 -9.85 -18.32 14.87
C ASP A 102 -9.73 -17.33 13.70
N GLY A 103 -8.57 -16.70 13.54
CA GLY A 103 -8.30 -15.75 12.45
C GLY A 103 -8.87 -14.35 12.64
N GLU A 104 -9.59 -14.08 13.75
CA GLU A 104 -10.04 -12.75 14.08
C GLU A 104 -8.98 -11.96 14.86
N SER A 105 -9.05 -10.62 14.79
CA SER A 105 -8.21 -9.75 15.62
C SER A 105 -8.49 -10.01 17.10
N PRO A 106 -7.45 -10.31 17.91
CA PRO A 106 -7.63 -10.45 19.35
C PRO A 106 -8.19 -9.20 20.01
N LEU A 107 -7.95 -8.02 19.46
CA LEU A 107 -8.47 -6.74 19.96
C LEU A 107 -9.99 -6.65 19.85
N LYS A 108 -10.57 -7.27 18.82
CA LYS A 108 -12.02 -7.32 18.60
C LYS A 108 -12.77 -7.98 19.76
N LYS A 109 -12.11 -8.88 20.47
CA LYS A 109 -12.64 -9.63 21.63
C LYS A 109 -12.38 -8.96 22.98
N CYS A 110 -11.70 -7.83 22.98
CA CYS A 110 -11.41 -7.07 24.19
C CYS A 110 -12.42 -5.93 24.34
N ASP A 111 -13.46 -6.15 25.16
CA ASP A 111 -14.53 -5.17 25.38
C ASP A 111 -14.03 -3.84 25.89
N GLU A 112 -13.01 -3.85 26.76
CA GLU A 112 -12.39 -2.64 27.30
C GLU A 112 -11.73 -1.80 26.21
N PHE A 113 -11.11 -2.44 25.23
CA PHE A 113 -10.52 -1.76 24.08
C PHE A 113 -11.57 -1.30 23.08
N MET A 114 -12.56 -2.15 22.79
CA MET A 114 -13.54 -1.94 21.74
C MET A 114 -14.60 -0.89 22.06
N ASN A 115 -15.11 -0.90 23.31
CA ASN A 115 -16.26 -0.07 23.66
C ASN A 115 -15.83 1.33 24.09
N VAL A 116 -16.17 2.32 23.28
CA VAL A 116 -15.80 3.72 23.48
C VAL A 116 -16.98 4.64 23.23
N LYS A 117 -16.86 5.90 23.64
CA LYS A 117 -17.81 6.95 23.27
C LYS A 117 -17.33 7.69 22.02
N CYS A 118 -18.24 8.01 21.12
CA CYS A 118 -17.93 8.85 19.97
C CYS A 118 -17.49 10.24 20.44
N PRO A 119 -16.31 10.74 20.00
CA PRO A 119 -15.83 12.06 20.43
C PRO A 119 -16.62 13.22 19.82
N VAL A 120 -17.44 12.97 18.80
CA VAL A 120 -18.27 13.98 18.13
C VAL A 120 -19.67 14.09 18.75
N CYS A 121 -20.39 12.96 18.91
CA CYS A 121 -21.79 12.98 19.34
C CYS A 121 -22.03 12.32 20.70
N GLY A 122 -21.02 11.73 21.35
CA GLY A 122 -21.13 11.08 22.66
C GLY A 122 -21.85 9.72 22.67
N ALA A 123 -22.37 9.26 21.54
CA ALA A 123 -23.03 7.95 21.45
C ALA A 123 -22.06 6.78 21.67
N ASP A 124 -22.61 5.61 22.00
CA ASP A 124 -21.84 4.38 22.05
C ASP A 124 -21.26 4.07 20.67
N ALA A 125 -19.99 3.74 20.64
CA ALA A 125 -19.21 3.50 19.43
C ALA A 125 -18.18 2.39 19.66
N LYS A 126 -17.56 1.95 18.57
CA LYS A 126 -16.53 0.89 18.61
C LYS A 126 -15.20 1.44 18.08
N ARG A 127 -14.12 1.12 18.78
CA ARG A 127 -12.78 1.37 18.27
C ARG A 127 -12.47 0.44 17.10
N ASP A 128 -11.62 0.87 16.17
CA ASP A 128 -11.11 -0.01 15.11
C ASP A 128 -10.27 -1.12 15.76
N PRO A 129 -10.55 -2.41 15.50
CA PRO A 129 -9.83 -3.53 16.11
C PRO A 129 -8.53 -3.89 15.40
N ASP A 130 -8.21 -3.23 14.30
CA ASP A 130 -7.05 -3.56 13.49
C ASP A 130 -5.82 -2.74 13.92
N THR A 131 -4.65 -3.27 13.60
CA THR A 131 -3.37 -2.58 13.76
C THR A 131 -2.79 -2.27 12.39
N LEU A 132 -1.90 -1.28 12.32
CA LEU A 132 -1.20 -0.93 11.09
C LEU A 132 -0.23 -2.04 10.67
N ASP A 133 -0.09 -2.23 9.38
CA ASP A 133 0.92 -3.10 8.79
C ASP A 133 2.33 -2.70 9.26
N THR A 134 3.20 -3.69 9.42
CA THR A 134 4.58 -3.47 9.86
C THR A 134 5.33 -2.47 8.96
N PHE A 135 5.10 -2.55 7.64
CA PHE A 135 5.76 -1.64 6.70
C PHE A 135 5.21 -0.21 6.76
N VAL A 136 3.95 -0.02 7.15
CA VAL A 136 3.43 1.32 7.46
C VAL A 136 4.20 1.93 8.63
N CYS A 137 4.33 1.20 9.72
CA CYS A 137 5.05 1.67 10.91
C CYS A 137 6.55 1.88 10.63
N SER A 138 7.21 0.97 9.90
CA SER A 138 8.65 1.05 9.63
C SER A 138 9.03 1.99 8.49
N SER A 139 8.08 2.53 7.74
CA SER A 139 8.35 3.39 6.58
C SER A 139 9.07 4.68 6.90
N TRP A 140 8.91 5.19 8.10
CA TRP A 140 9.47 6.46 8.53
C TRP A 140 10.52 6.32 9.64
N TYR A 141 11.02 5.09 9.91
CA TYR A 141 11.97 4.81 10.99
C TYR A 141 13.24 5.69 10.93
N TYR A 142 13.75 5.92 9.72
CA TYR A 142 14.96 6.71 9.50
C TYR A 142 14.78 8.18 9.92
N LEU A 143 13.57 8.74 9.83
CA LEU A 143 13.24 10.06 10.35
C LEU A 143 13.27 10.07 11.88
N ARG A 144 12.68 9.06 12.51
CA ARG A 144 12.66 8.94 13.98
C ARG A 144 14.04 8.70 14.57
N TYR A 145 14.92 7.98 13.87
CA TYR A 145 16.29 7.72 14.31
C TYR A 145 17.12 8.99 14.46
N VAL A 146 16.83 10.00 13.69
CA VAL A 146 17.50 11.32 13.79
C VAL A 146 17.16 12.03 15.10
N ASP A 147 15.95 11.79 15.63
CA ASP A 147 15.46 12.49 16.82
C ASP A 147 14.63 11.55 17.73
N PRO A 148 15.23 10.46 18.26
CA PRO A 148 14.50 9.38 18.93
C PRO A 148 13.86 9.77 20.27
N LYS A 149 14.34 10.85 20.90
CA LYS A 149 13.89 11.33 22.22
C LYS A 149 12.95 12.53 22.14
N ASN A 150 12.49 12.88 20.95
CA ASN A 150 11.55 13.98 20.78
C ASN A 150 10.15 13.55 21.32
N ASP A 151 9.68 14.25 22.34
CA ASP A 151 8.39 14.01 22.99
C ASP A 151 7.28 14.98 22.54
N LYS A 152 7.62 15.93 21.64
CA LYS A 152 6.70 16.97 21.19
C LYS A 152 6.19 16.72 19.77
N GLU A 153 7.03 16.15 18.92
CA GLU A 153 6.73 15.92 17.52
C GLU A 153 7.39 14.64 17.01
N ALA A 154 6.98 14.15 15.84
CA ALA A 154 7.51 12.90 15.28
C ALA A 154 9.03 12.96 15.05
N PHE A 155 9.55 14.11 14.65
CA PHE A 155 10.97 14.38 14.45
C PHE A 155 11.20 15.90 14.31
N SER A 156 12.39 16.39 14.68
CA SER A 156 12.80 17.77 14.44
C SER A 156 13.17 18.00 12.98
N ARG A 157 12.50 18.95 12.33
CA ARG A 157 12.81 19.35 10.95
C ARG A 157 14.28 19.73 10.78
N GLU A 158 14.83 20.53 11.69
CA GLU A 158 16.22 20.97 11.63
C GLU A 158 17.21 19.81 11.62
N LYS A 159 16.97 18.76 12.45
CA LYS A 159 17.83 17.59 12.50
C LYS A 159 17.72 16.74 11.22
N VAL A 160 16.50 16.59 10.73
CA VAL A 160 16.22 15.87 9.48
C VAL A 160 16.92 16.51 8.31
N ASP A 161 16.83 17.82 8.14
CA ASP A 161 17.45 18.56 7.03
C ASP A 161 18.98 18.48 7.04
N LYS A 162 19.59 18.30 8.23
CA LYS A 162 21.05 18.14 8.37
C LYS A 162 21.56 16.75 8.08
N MET A 163 20.77 15.72 8.35
CA MET A 163 21.23 14.33 8.38
C MET A 163 20.69 13.46 7.25
N LEU A 164 19.61 13.87 6.60
CA LEU A 164 18.91 13.08 5.60
C LEU A 164 18.95 13.75 4.21
N PRO A 165 18.71 12.98 3.13
CA PRO A 165 18.42 11.56 3.07
C PRO A 165 19.60 10.66 3.49
N VAL A 166 19.28 9.41 3.88
CA VAL A 166 20.28 8.40 4.29
C VAL A 166 21.21 8.07 3.12
N ASP A 167 22.53 8.02 3.37
CA ASP A 167 23.51 7.82 2.31
C ASP A 167 23.43 6.43 1.70
N LYS A 168 23.18 5.40 2.50
CA LYS A 168 23.20 4.02 2.02
C LYS A 168 22.22 3.13 2.79
N TYR A 169 21.36 2.43 2.05
CA TYR A 169 20.51 1.37 2.56
C TYR A 169 21.09 0.03 2.16
N ILE A 170 21.31 -0.84 3.14
CA ILE A 170 21.88 -2.18 2.92
C ILE A 170 20.83 -3.22 3.32
N GLY A 171 20.41 -4.06 2.39
CA GLY A 171 19.39 -5.05 2.65
C GLY A 171 19.16 -6.04 1.52
N GLY A 172 18.18 -6.92 1.70
CA GLY A 172 17.78 -7.89 0.69
C GLY A 172 17.10 -7.25 -0.52
N ALA A 173 17.31 -7.83 -1.69
CA ALA A 173 16.73 -7.36 -2.95
C ALA A 173 15.19 -7.35 -2.91
N GLU A 174 14.56 -8.23 -2.13
CA GLU A 174 13.10 -8.32 -1.98
C GLU A 174 12.47 -7.03 -1.45
N HIS A 175 13.20 -6.23 -0.67
CA HIS A 175 12.71 -4.97 -0.13
C HIS A 175 12.52 -3.89 -1.18
N ALA A 176 13.06 -4.05 -2.38
CA ALA A 176 12.81 -3.15 -3.50
C ALA A 176 11.30 -3.08 -3.87
N CYS A 177 10.59 -4.20 -3.74
CA CYS A 177 9.14 -4.28 -3.98
C CYS A 177 8.31 -4.45 -2.70
N MET A 178 8.91 -4.34 -1.52
CA MET A 178 8.27 -4.46 -0.20
C MET A 178 8.50 -3.18 0.61
N HIS A 179 9.35 -3.21 1.62
CA HIS A 179 9.58 -2.10 2.53
C HIS A 179 9.96 -0.78 1.82
N LEU A 180 10.80 -0.83 0.79
CA LEU A 180 11.25 0.40 0.11
C LEU A 180 10.14 1.11 -0.66
N LEU A 181 9.12 0.41 -1.17
CA LEU A 181 7.95 1.07 -1.76
C LEU A 181 7.21 1.91 -0.73
N TYR A 182 6.97 1.36 0.46
CA TYR A 182 6.32 2.09 1.55
C TYR A 182 7.18 3.27 2.01
N ALA A 183 8.48 3.07 2.25
CA ALA A 183 9.38 4.13 2.70
C ALA A 183 9.45 5.29 1.69
N ARG A 184 9.53 4.99 0.40
CA ARG A 184 9.52 6.00 -0.68
C ARG A 184 8.18 6.72 -0.77
N PHE A 185 7.07 5.98 -0.66
CA PHE A 185 5.74 6.59 -0.64
C PHE A 185 5.58 7.56 0.54
N PHE A 186 5.93 7.12 1.76
CA PHE A 186 5.87 7.97 2.95
C PHE A 186 6.74 9.22 2.80
N THR A 187 7.95 9.08 2.29
CA THR A 187 8.84 10.24 2.06
C THR A 187 8.20 11.25 1.11
N LYS A 188 7.66 10.77 -0.02
CA LYS A 188 7.00 11.64 -1.01
C LYS A 188 5.74 12.31 -0.44
N ALA A 189 4.92 11.55 0.29
CA ALA A 189 3.73 12.08 0.93
C ALA A 189 4.08 13.15 1.98
N LEU A 190 5.06 12.89 2.84
CA LEU A 190 5.52 13.85 3.85
C LEU A 190 6.14 15.12 3.21
N ARG A 191 6.86 14.96 2.08
CA ARG A 191 7.32 16.11 1.29
C ARG A 191 6.15 16.93 0.77
N ASP A 192 5.15 16.28 0.16
CA ASP A 192 3.99 16.97 -0.41
C ASP A 192 3.15 17.69 0.66
N MET A 193 3.17 17.19 1.89
CA MET A 193 2.58 17.82 3.07
C MET A 193 3.46 18.92 3.69
N GLY A 194 4.67 19.17 3.18
CA GLY A 194 5.60 20.19 3.67
C GLY A 194 6.47 19.78 4.86
N TYR A 195 6.47 18.52 5.25
CA TYR A 195 7.32 18.03 6.36
C TYR A 195 8.75 17.73 5.94
N LEU A 196 9.04 17.53 4.66
CA LEU A 196 10.37 17.20 4.12
C LEU A 196 10.67 18.04 2.87
N ASP A 197 11.97 18.24 2.56
CA ASP A 197 12.42 18.89 1.31
C ASP A 197 12.99 17.91 0.28
N PHE A 198 13.09 16.62 0.62
CA PHE A 198 13.58 15.56 -0.26
C PHE A 198 12.47 14.55 -0.56
N ASP A 199 12.61 13.79 -1.64
CA ASP A 199 11.61 12.85 -2.14
C ASP A 199 12.07 11.39 -2.18
N GLU A 200 13.33 11.14 -1.85
CA GLU A 200 13.88 9.78 -1.73
C GLU A 200 14.54 9.59 -0.36
N PRO A 201 14.17 8.54 0.39
CA PRO A 201 14.69 8.32 1.75
C PRO A 201 16.17 7.92 1.78
N PHE A 202 16.64 7.25 0.72
CA PHE A 202 17.96 6.64 0.62
C PHE A 202 18.64 7.04 -0.68
N LYS A 203 19.89 7.53 -0.61
CA LYS A 203 20.67 7.93 -1.80
C LYS A 203 21.14 6.75 -2.63
N SER A 204 21.42 5.63 -1.95
CA SER A 204 21.90 4.42 -2.63
C SER A 204 21.44 3.14 -1.93
N LEU A 205 21.29 2.08 -2.72
CA LEU A 205 20.90 0.75 -2.27
C LEU A 205 22.01 -0.25 -2.56
N VAL A 206 22.36 -1.05 -1.55
CA VAL A 206 23.31 -2.16 -1.68
C VAL A 206 22.59 -3.46 -1.33
N HIS A 207 22.50 -4.34 -2.31
CA HIS A 207 21.93 -5.68 -2.09
C HIS A 207 22.97 -6.61 -1.45
N GLN A 208 22.54 -7.32 -0.41
CA GLN A 208 23.41 -8.26 0.32
C GLN A 208 23.62 -9.57 -0.45
N GLY A 209 22.86 -9.92 -1.40
CA GLY A 209 22.83 -11.27 -1.98
C GLY A 209 22.03 -12.26 -1.13
N THR A 210 21.90 -13.47 -1.62
CA THR A 210 21.11 -14.54 -0.98
C THR A 210 22.06 -15.57 -0.36
N ILE A 211 21.82 -15.93 0.90
CA ILE A 211 22.51 -17.06 1.55
C ILE A 211 21.90 -18.35 1.00
N LEU A 212 22.76 -19.22 0.52
CA LEU A 212 22.39 -20.52 -0.06
C LEU A 212 22.68 -21.64 0.93
N GLY A 213 21.88 -22.68 0.89
CA GLY A 213 22.14 -23.93 1.58
C GLY A 213 23.30 -24.72 0.95
N PRO A 214 23.73 -25.84 1.56
CA PRO A 214 24.79 -26.70 1.01
C PRO A 214 24.49 -27.24 -0.40
N ASP A 215 23.21 -27.29 -0.76
CA ASP A 215 22.69 -27.71 -2.07
C ASP A 215 22.70 -26.59 -3.13
N GLY A 216 23.19 -25.40 -2.77
CA GLY A 216 23.20 -24.23 -3.64
C GLY A 216 21.82 -23.60 -3.85
N GLN A 217 20.79 -24.02 -3.12
CA GLN A 217 19.45 -23.44 -3.19
C GLN A 217 19.24 -22.39 -2.10
N LYS A 218 18.31 -21.47 -2.35
CA LYS A 218 17.92 -20.46 -1.35
C LYS A 218 17.40 -21.15 -0.09
N MET A 219 17.95 -20.81 1.05
CA MET A 219 17.46 -21.29 2.33
C MET A 219 16.00 -20.87 2.58
N SER A 220 15.18 -21.79 3.04
CA SER A 220 13.80 -21.51 3.37
C SER A 220 13.30 -22.34 4.55
N LYS A 221 12.35 -21.80 5.31
CA LYS A 221 11.72 -22.51 6.44
C LYS A 221 11.02 -23.80 6.02
N SER A 222 10.47 -23.85 4.80
CA SER A 222 9.80 -25.02 4.27
C SER A 222 10.75 -26.15 3.90
N LEU A 223 12.00 -25.84 3.59
CA LEU A 223 13.03 -26.83 3.27
C LEU A 223 13.81 -27.27 4.52
N GLY A 224 13.79 -26.50 5.59
CA GLY A 224 14.49 -26.79 6.84
C GLY A 224 16.02 -26.72 6.72
N ASN A 225 16.51 -26.00 5.70
CA ASN A 225 17.96 -25.83 5.44
C ASN A 225 18.49 -24.48 5.90
#